data_4aca0c4fefd54cb99d7c4d9e676cf77f
#
_entry.id   4aca0c4fefd54cb99d7c4d9e676cf77f
#
_cell.length_a   1.000
_cell.length_b   1.000
_cell.length_c   1.000
_cell.angle_alpha   90.00
_cell.angle_beta   90.00
_cell.angle_gamma   90.00
#
_symmetry.space_group_name_H-M   'P 1'
#
loop_
_entity.id
_entity.type
_entity.pdbx_description
1 polymer ?
#
loop_
_entity_poly.entity_id
_entity_poly.type
_entity_poly.pdbx_seq_one_letter_code
_entity_poly.pdbx_strand_id
1 'polypeptide(L)' 'TRKRFVEYVVELKLSRAAQLLANTDRPVMEIALDSGFSNLSNFNRHFLRYRKSTPREYRERLRSARR' A
#
# COMPACT_ATOMS: atom_id res chain seq x y z
N THR A 1 -0.80 23.96 0.87
CA THR A 1 -2.20 23.77 0.48
C THR A 1 -2.72 22.44 1.01
N ARG A 2 -4.04 22.35 1.21
CA ARG A 2 -4.68 21.14 1.70
C ARG A 2 -4.37 19.92 0.83
N LYS A 3 -4.31 20.14 -0.47
CA LYS A 3 -4.10 19.06 -1.42
C LYS A 3 -2.76 18.37 -1.22
N ARG A 4 -1.71 19.14 -1.02
CA ARG A 4 -0.38 18.60 -0.78
C ARG A 4 -0.30 17.86 0.55
N PHE A 5 -0.97 18.38 1.56
CA PHE A 5 -0.99 17.74 2.87
C PHE A 5 -1.63 16.35 2.79
N VAL A 6 -2.79 16.27 2.11
CA VAL A 6 -3.50 15.00 1.94
C VAL A 6 -2.65 13.99 1.17
N GLU A 7 -1.99 14.44 0.10
CA GLU A 7 -1.11 13.58 -0.68
C GLU A 7 0.05 13.05 0.15
N TYR A 8 0.63 13.90 0.97
CA TYR A 8 1.72 13.52 1.85
C TYR A 8 1.29 12.45 2.85
N VAL A 9 0.12 12.62 3.45
CA VAL A 9 -0.42 11.64 4.41
C VAL A 9 -0.69 10.31 3.71
N VAL A 10 -1.27 10.35 2.51
CA VAL A 10 -1.54 9.13 1.74
C VAL A 10 -0.24 8.40 1.41
N GLU A 11 0.79 9.14 1.00
CA GLU A 11 2.09 8.54 0.70
C GLU A 11 2.73 7.89 1.92
N LEU A 12 2.60 8.50 3.10
CA LEU A 12 3.09 7.90 4.33
C LEU A 12 2.37 6.59 4.63
N LYS A 13 1.06 6.57 4.46
CA LYS A 13 0.27 5.36 4.66
C LYS A 13 0.68 4.27 3.68
N LEU A 14 0.89 4.64 2.42
CA LEU A 14 1.30 3.69 1.40
C LEU A 14 2.71 3.16 1.65
N SER A 15 3.62 3.99 2.14
CA SER A 15 4.98 3.55 2.48
C SER A 15 4.94 2.50 3.59
N ARG A 16 4.12 2.73 4.61
CA ARG A 16 3.95 1.75 5.69
C ARG A 16 3.38 0.45 5.14
N ALA A 17 2.34 0.56 4.31
CA ALA A 17 1.73 -0.62 3.69
C ALA A 17 2.72 -1.38 2.82
N ALA A 18 3.53 -0.67 2.05
CA ALA A 18 4.54 -1.29 1.20
C ALA A 18 5.54 -2.09 2.03
N GLN A 19 5.97 -1.55 3.17
CA GLN A 19 6.87 -2.26 4.06
C GLN A 19 6.24 -3.53 4.60
N LEU A 20 4.97 -3.46 5.00
CA LEU A 20 4.26 -4.65 5.50
C LEU A 20 4.06 -5.70 4.42
N LEU A 21 3.77 -5.26 3.20
CA LEU A 21 3.64 -6.17 2.06
C LEU A 21 4.96 -6.90 1.77
N ALA A 22 6.07 -6.19 1.91
CA ALA A 22 7.40 -6.73 1.62
C ALA A 22 7.92 -7.65 2.73
N ASN A 23 7.64 -7.29 3.99
CA ASN A 23 8.28 -7.93 5.14
C ASN A 23 7.40 -8.92 5.89
N THR A 24 6.13 -9.01 5.57
CA THR A 24 5.21 -9.92 6.25
C THR A 24 4.36 -10.69 5.24
N ASP A 25 3.73 -11.77 5.72
CA ASP A 25 2.77 -12.54 4.92
C ASP A 25 1.33 -12.19 5.29
N ARG A 26 1.12 -11.09 6.02
CA ARG A 26 -0.20 -10.68 6.46
C ARG A 26 -1.13 -10.43 5.27
N PRO A 27 -2.43 -10.73 5.42
CA PRO A 27 -3.39 -10.46 4.35
C PRO A 27 -3.42 -8.98 3.97
N VAL A 28 -3.62 -8.72 2.68
CA VAL A 28 -3.67 -7.35 2.18
C VAL A 28 -4.72 -6.51 2.91
N MET A 29 -5.87 -7.10 3.24
CA MET A 29 -6.92 -6.41 3.97
C MET A 29 -6.43 -5.90 5.34
N GLU A 30 -5.72 -6.74 6.08
CA GLU A 30 -5.18 -6.32 7.39
C GLU A 30 -4.17 -5.19 7.23
N ILE A 31 -3.32 -5.30 6.23
CA ILE A 31 -2.32 -4.26 5.96
C ILE A 31 -3.00 -2.93 5.64
N ALA A 32 -4.06 -2.98 4.84
CA ALA A 32 -4.81 -1.77 4.48
C ALA A 32 -5.34 -1.07 5.74
N LEU A 33 -5.97 -1.82 6.61
CA LEU A 33 -6.54 -1.26 7.83
C LEU A 33 -5.47 -0.76 8.79
N ASP A 34 -4.40 -1.53 8.96
CA ASP A 34 -3.28 -1.13 9.82
C ASP A 34 -2.56 0.11 9.32
N SER A 35 -2.58 0.32 8.01
CA SER A 35 -1.93 1.48 7.40
C SER A 35 -2.79 2.74 7.43
N GLY A 36 -4.04 2.61 7.89
CA GLY A 36 -4.90 3.77 8.06
C GLY A 36 -5.92 3.98 6.95
N PHE A 37 -6.14 2.98 6.10
CA PHE A 37 -7.18 3.07 5.07
C PHE A 37 -8.49 2.53 5.61
N SER A 38 -9.60 3.11 5.16
CA SER A 38 -10.93 2.76 5.68
C SER A 38 -11.45 1.42 5.18
N ASN A 39 -11.01 1.01 3.99
CA ASN A 39 -11.41 -0.28 3.42
C ASN A 39 -10.44 -0.69 2.33
N LEU A 40 -10.59 -1.95 1.88
CA LEU A 40 -9.68 -2.51 0.90
C LEU A 40 -9.79 -1.82 -0.46
N SER A 41 -11.00 -1.47 -0.89
CA SER A 41 -11.19 -0.79 -2.17
C SER A 41 -10.46 0.54 -2.23
N ASN A 42 -10.56 1.31 -1.15
CA ASN A 42 -9.89 2.60 -1.03
C ASN A 42 -8.37 2.41 -1.09
N PHE A 43 -7.88 1.44 -0.35
CA PHE A 43 -6.45 1.10 -0.32
C PHE A 43 -5.95 0.72 -1.72
N ASN A 44 -6.64 -0.19 -2.40
CA ASN A 44 -6.26 -0.64 -3.74
C ASN A 44 -6.19 0.53 -4.73
N ARG A 45 -7.18 1.41 -4.67
CA ARG A 45 -7.24 2.56 -5.57
C ARG A 45 -6.05 3.49 -5.36
N HIS A 46 -5.75 3.83 -4.11
CA HIS A 46 -4.62 4.72 -3.82
C HIS A 46 -3.29 4.06 -4.14
N PHE A 47 -3.14 2.79 -3.80
CA PHE A 47 -1.91 2.07 -4.09
C PHE A 47 -1.64 2.02 -5.59
N LEU A 48 -2.66 1.68 -6.38
CA LEU A 48 -2.51 1.64 -7.83
C LEU A 48 -2.15 3.02 -8.40
N ARG A 49 -2.79 4.06 -7.89
CA ARG A 49 -2.53 5.42 -8.35
C ARG A 49 -1.10 5.87 -8.10
N TYR A 50 -0.57 5.63 -6.92
CA TYR A 50 0.75 6.13 -6.53
C TYR A 50 1.89 5.17 -6.84
N ARG A 51 1.64 3.88 -6.82
CA ARG A 51 2.68 2.86 -7.01
C ARG A 51 2.60 2.15 -8.36
N LYS A 52 1.60 2.46 -9.17
CA LYS A 52 1.41 1.92 -10.52
C LYS A 52 1.22 0.40 -10.56
N SER A 53 0.84 -0.20 -9.43
CA SER A 53 0.52 -1.62 -9.36
C SER A 53 -0.43 -1.85 -8.19
N THR A 54 -1.13 -2.99 -8.20
CA THR A 54 -1.98 -3.35 -7.07
C THR A 54 -1.09 -3.85 -5.94
N PRO A 55 -1.59 -3.83 -4.68
CA PRO A 55 -0.81 -4.37 -3.55
C PRO A 55 -0.39 -5.81 -3.75
N ARG A 56 -1.27 -6.62 -4.35
CA ARG A 56 -0.97 -8.03 -4.63
C ARG A 56 0.16 -8.15 -5.64
N GLU A 57 0.10 -7.40 -6.73
CA GLU A 57 1.14 -7.39 -7.74
C GLU A 57 2.48 -6.93 -7.17
N TYR A 58 2.44 -5.92 -6.33
CA TYR A 58 3.63 -5.39 -5.68
C TYR A 58 4.30 -6.47 -4.83
N ARG A 59 3.52 -7.18 -4.03
CA ARG A 59 4.03 -8.27 -3.19
C ARG A 59 4.63 -9.40 -4.03
N GLU A 60 3.95 -9.79 -5.10
CA GLU A 60 4.45 -10.85 -5.98
C GLU A 60 5.74 -10.46 -6.66
N ARG A 61 5.86 -9.23 -7.08
CA ARG A 61 7.08 -8.72 -7.70
C ARG A 61 8.26 -8.79 -6.75
N LEU A 62 8.05 -8.41 -5.50
CA LEU A 62 9.10 -8.46 -4.49
C LEU A 62 9.53 -9.89 -4.20
N ARG A 63 8.58 -10.81 -4.14
CA ARG A 63 8.88 -12.23 -3.92
C ARG A 63 9.66 -12.81 -5.08
N SER A 64 9.30 -12.47 -6.29
CA SER A 64 10.03 -12.92 -7.48
C SER A 64 11.45 -12.37 -7.52
N ALA A 65 11.63 -11.12 -7.13
CA ALA A 65 12.94 -10.49 -7.12
C ALA A 65 13.90 -11.11 -6.10
N ARG A 66 13.37 -11.75 -5.06
CA ARG A 66 14.18 -12.36 -4.01
C ARG A 66 14.69 -13.75 -4.35
N ARG A 67 14.24 -14.32 -5.43
CA ARG A 67 14.70 -15.65 -5.87
C ARG A 67 16.01 -15.57 -6.69
#